data_4e0341f0e1a00f8978621b0a5fc193c6
#
_entry.id   4e0341f0e1a00f8978621b0a5fc193c6
#
_cell.length_a   1.000
_cell.length_b   1.000
_cell.length_c   1.000
_cell.angle_alpha   90.00
_cell.angle_beta   90.00
_cell.angle_gamma   90.00
#
_symmetry.space_group_name_H-M   'P 1'
#
loop_
_entity.id
_entity.type
_entity.pdbx_description
1 polymer ?
#
loop_
_entity_poly.entity_id
_entity_poly.type
_entity_poly.pdbx_seq_one_letter_code
_entity_poly.pdbx_strand_id
1 'polypeptide(L)'
;MYHLPLYRQHQRMKAAGIRLARSTLTDAVHRTAELLQPICDAQRQSILQSSVIAMDETPIRAGRKGRGRMKTGYFRPIYGDRQEVIFPFMPTRAHGVVHELLGSYAGVVLTDGYPAYERYAQQM
;
A
#
# COMPACT_ATOMS: atom_id res chain seq x y z
N MET A 1 9.82 -13.30 -14.71
CA MET A 1 9.96 -12.52 -13.46
C MET A 1 10.03 -13.50 -12.30
N TYR A 2 11.11 -13.50 -11.52
CA TYR A 2 11.27 -14.46 -10.43
C TYR A 2 10.62 -13.90 -9.17
N HIS A 3 9.55 -14.52 -8.72
CA HIS A 3 8.93 -14.22 -7.43
C HIS A 3 9.85 -14.76 -6.32
N LEU A 4 10.66 -13.89 -5.73
CA LEU A 4 11.61 -14.25 -4.69
C LEU A 4 11.22 -13.62 -3.34
N PRO A 5 10.31 -14.24 -2.56
CA PRO A 5 10.05 -13.83 -1.19
C PRO A 5 11.35 -13.76 -0.38
N LEU A 6 11.42 -12.87 0.60
CA LEU A 6 12.62 -12.64 1.40
C LEU A 6 13.20 -13.94 1.99
N TYR A 7 12.33 -14.86 2.41
CA TYR A 7 12.76 -16.17 2.89
C TYR A 7 13.54 -16.98 1.85
N ARG A 8 13.07 -17.01 0.59
CA ARG A 8 13.76 -17.73 -0.49
C ARG A 8 15.08 -17.06 -0.85
N GLN A 9 15.14 -15.74 -0.83
CA GLN A 9 16.40 -15.00 -1.03
C GLN A 9 17.42 -15.36 0.06
N HIS A 10 17.00 -15.37 1.33
CA HIS A 10 17.84 -15.80 2.45
C HIS A 10 18.37 -17.23 2.28
N GLN A 11 17.53 -18.17 1.85
CA GLN A 11 17.95 -19.55 1.58
C GLN A 11 19.00 -19.63 0.45
N ARG A 12 18.82 -18.85 -0.61
CA ARG A 12 19.79 -18.79 -1.72
C ARG A 12 21.12 -18.20 -1.27
N MET A 13 21.11 -17.13 -0.48
CA MET A 13 22.32 -16.54 0.10
C MET A 13 23.06 -17.56 0.97
N LYS A 14 22.32 -18.28 1.83
CA LYS A 14 22.87 -19.33 2.67
C LYS A 14 23.52 -20.44 1.85
N ALA A 15 22.87 -20.89 0.77
CA ALA A 15 23.42 -21.91 -0.15
C ALA A 15 24.68 -21.43 -0.88
N ALA A 16 24.79 -20.12 -1.15
CA ALA A 16 25.97 -19.47 -1.72
C ALA A 16 27.08 -19.17 -0.68
N GLY A 17 26.94 -19.63 0.56
CA GLY A 17 27.93 -19.43 1.63
C GLY A 17 27.81 -18.10 2.36
N ILE A 18 26.82 -17.25 2.03
CA ILE A 18 26.58 -15.97 2.71
C ILE A 18 25.74 -16.21 3.97
N ARG A 19 26.36 -16.02 5.14
CA ARG A 19 25.71 -16.22 6.43
C ARG A 19 25.19 -14.90 6.99
N LEU A 20 23.92 -14.59 6.73
CA LEU A 20 23.19 -13.46 7.31
C LEU A 20 22.05 -13.96 8.18
N ALA A 21 21.76 -13.26 9.27
CA ALA A 21 20.54 -13.51 10.02
C ALA A 21 19.32 -13.05 9.20
N ARG A 22 18.18 -13.73 9.34
CA ARG A 22 16.93 -13.30 8.68
C ARG A 22 16.45 -11.92 9.14
N SER A 23 16.66 -11.61 10.41
CA SER A 23 16.38 -10.28 10.96
C SER A 23 17.17 -9.19 10.24
N THR A 24 18.48 -9.38 10.02
CA THR A 24 19.32 -8.43 9.30
C THR A 24 18.78 -8.14 7.89
N LEU A 25 18.34 -9.18 7.19
CA LEU A 25 17.77 -9.02 5.85
C LEU A 25 16.41 -8.30 5.90
N THR A 26 15.58 -8.61 6.89
CA THR A 26 14.31 -7.92 7.13
C THR A 26 14.52 -6.45 7.45
N ASP A 27 15.47 -6.14 8.34
CA ASP A 27 15.79 -4.76 8.72
C ASP A 27 16.32 -3.94 7.53
N ALA A 28 17.14 -4.57 6.66
CA ALA A 28 17.61 -3.92 5.43
C ALA A 28 16.44 -3.56 4.49
N VAL A 29 15.44 -4.44 4.34
CA VAL A 29 14.23 -4.17 3.54
C VAL A 29 13.41 -3.04 4.15
N HIS A 30 13.22 -3.02 5.47
CA HIS A 30 12.51 -1.94 6.17
C HIS A 30 13.19 -0.59 5.96
N ARG A 31 14.51 -0.50 6.18
CA ARG A 31 15.28 0.73 5.95
C ARG A 31 15.21 1.20 4.50
N THR A 32 15.25 0.28 3.54
CA THR A 32 15.10 0.63 2.12
C THR A 32 13.71 1.20 1.84
N ALA A 33 12.66 0.60 2.40
CA ALA A 33 11.30 1.11 2.26
C ALA A 33 11.16 2.52 2.86
N GLU A 34 11.72 2.77 4.04
CA GLU A 34 11.74 4.10 4.68
C GLU A 34 12.45 5.14 3.82
N LEU A 35 13.59 4.79 3.20
CA LEU A 35 14.32 5.68 2.29
C LEU A 35 13.52 6.01 1.01
N LEU A 36 12.64 5.11 0.56
CA LEU A 36 11.79 5.32 -0.61
C LEU A 36 10.48 6.05 -0.30
N GLN A 37 10.12 6.19 0.98
CA GLN A 37 8.87 6.82 1.39
C GLN A 37 8.65 8.23 0.80
N PRO A 38 9.66 9.13 0.76
CA PRO A 38 9.47 10.46 0.17
C PRO A 38 9.08 10.42 -1.31
N ILE A 39 9.52 9.41 -2.06
CA ILE A 39 9.13 9.21 -3.48
C ILE A 39 7.65 8.84 -3.56
N CYS A 40 7.21 7.93 -2.71
CA CYS A 40 5.80 7.54 -2.64
C CYS A 40 4.90 8.73 -2.25
N ASP A 41 5.36 9.56 -1.32
CA ASP A 41 4.63 10.76 -0.88
C ASP A 41 4.55 11.80 -2.00
N ALA A 42 5.63 12.03 -2.74
CA ALA A 42 5.65 12.92 -3.90
C ALA A 42 4.72 12.41 -5.02
N GLN A 43 4.74 11.12 -5.28
CA GLN A 43 3.85 10.49 -6.27
C GLN A 43 2.38 10.61 -5.86
N ARG A 44 2.06 10.41 -4.58
CA ARG A 44 0.71 10.65 -4.04
C ARG A 44 0.27 12.09 -4.27
N GLN A 45 1.13 13.06 -3.98
CA GLN A 45 0.82 14.47 -4.19
C GLN A 45 0.58 14.78 -5.68
N SER A 46 1.36 14.18 -6.58
CA SER A 46 1.15 14.31 -8.02
C SER A 46 -0.22 13.77 -8.45
N ILE A 47 -0.58 12.57 -7.98
CA ILE A 47 -1.89 11.95 -8.27
C ILE A 47 -3.05 12.81 -7.77
N LEU A 48 -2.95 13.40 -6.58
CA LEU A 48 -3.99 14.26 -6.02
C LEU A 48 -4.15 15.60 -6.74
N GLN A 49 -3.28 15.93 -7.70
CA GLN A 49 -3.46 17.08 -8.63
C GLN A 49 -4.24 16.71 -9.89
N SER A 50 -4.56 15.44 -10.10
CA SER A 50 -5.38 14.99 -11.22
C SER A 50 -6.80 15.51 -11.10
N SER A 51 -7.45 15.79 -12.22
CA SER A 51 -8.88 16.19 -12.20
C SER A 51 -9.80 15.01 -11.91
N VAL A 52 -9.37 13.81 -12.26
CA VAL A 52 -10.08 12.55 -12.03
C VAL A 52 -9.09 11.54 -11.46
N ILE A 53 -9.48 10.88 -10.38
CA ILE A 53 -8.76 9.73 -9.84
C ILE A 53 -9.69 8.51 -9.82
N ALA A 54 -9.11 7.33 -9.96
CA ALA A 54 -9.83 6.07 -9.78
C ALA A 54 -9.30 5.34 -8.54
N MET A 55 -10.20 4.79 -7.73
CA MET A 55 -9.84 4.03 -6.54
C MET A 55 -10.54 2.68 -6.55
N ASP A 56 -9.82 1.69 -6.03
CA ASP A 56 -10.33 0.33 -5.80
C ASP A 56 -9.88 -0.16 -4.43
N GLU A 57 -10.35 -1.32 -4.02
CA GLU A 57 -9.96 -1.96 -2.78
C GLU A 57 -9.69 -3.44 -2.98
N THR A 58 -8.49 -3.88 -2.64
CA THR A 58 -8.10 -5.28 -2.71
C THR A 58 -7.73 -5.80 -1.31
N PRO A 59 -8.47 -6.78 -0.77
CA PRO A 59 -8.13 -7.39 0.51
C PRO A 59 -6.85 -8.21 0.40
N ILE A 60 -5.99 -8.10 1.42
CA ILE A 60 -4.77 -8.88 1.55
C ILE A 60 -4.63 -9.43 2.96
N ARG A 61 -4.13 -10.65 3.09
CA ARG A 61 -3.78 -11.20 4.39
C ARG A 61 -2.41 -10.71 4.80
N ALA A 62 -2.35 -9.84 5.80
CA ALA A 62 -1.11 -9.24 6.29
C ALA A 62 -1.15 -9.09 7.83
N GLY A 63 0.01 -9.30 8.45
CA GLY A 63 0.14 -9.23 9.91
C GLY A 63 -0.43 -10.45 10.64
N ARG A 64 -0.19 -10.51 11.96
CA ARG A 64 -0.63 -11.61 12.81
C ARG A 64 -1.83 -11.20 13.68
N LYS A 65 -2.86 -12.02 13.71
CA LYS A 65 -4.00 -11.89 14.63
C LYS A 65 -3.91 -12.84 15.82
N GLY A 66 -2.82 -13.61 15.93
CA GLY A 66 -2.60 -14.67 16.90
C GLY A 66 -1.88 -15.85 16.26
N ARG A 67 -1.67 -16.94 17.00
CA ARG A 67 -0.96 -18.10 16.49
C ARG A 67 -1.72 -18.74 15.33
N GLY A 68 -1.12 -18.75 14.13
CA GLY A 68 -1.70 -19.36 12.94
C GLY A 68 -2.80 -18.56 12.22
N ARG A 69 -3.13 -17.33 12.66
CA ARG A 69 -4.13 -16.48 12.01
C ARG A 69 -3.52 -15.17 11.51
N MET A 70 -3.82 -14.81 10.27
CA MET A 70 -3.43 -13.54 9.68
C MET A 70 -4.59 -12.54 9.74
N LYS A 71 -4.27 -11.27 9.97
CA LYS A 71 -5.24 -10.18 9.82
C LYS A 71 -5.50 -9.93 8.34
N THR A 72 -6.72 -9.50 8.02
CA THR A 72 -7.01 -8.93 6.72
C THR A 72 -6.70 -7.44 6.74
N GLY A 73 -5.83 -7.00 5.86
CA GLY A 73 -5.61 -5.60 5.53
C GLY A 73 -6.05 -5.35 4.10
N TYR A 74 -5.86 -4.13 3.61
CA TYR A 74 -6.39 -3.71 2.31
C TYR A 74 -5.36 -2.86 1.58
N PHE A 75 -5.08 -3.19 0.33
CA PHE A 75 -4.51 -2.22 -0.59
C PHE A 75 -5.62 -1.38 -1.19
N ARG A 76 -5.39 -0.08 -1.29
CA ARG A 76 -6.29 0.86 -1.94
C ARG A 76 -5.54 1.55 -3.09
N PRO A 77 -5.43 0.91 -4.26
CA PRO A 77 -4.80 1.54 -5.40
C PRO A 77 -5.51 2.84 -5.76
N ILE A 78 -4.72 3.88 -6.02
CA ILE A 78 -5.18 5.19 -6.46
C ILE A 78 -4.48 5.48 -7.79
N TYR A 79 -5.28 5.65 -8.83
CA TYR A 79 -4.82 5.95 -10.19
C TYR A 79 -5.06 7.42 -10.50
N GLY A 80 -4.03 8.10 -10.98
CA GLY A 80 -4.13 9.45 -11.53
C GLY A 80 -4.34 9.48 -13.05
N ASP A 81 -4.68 10.62 -13.57
CA ASP A 81 -4.91 10.84 -15.02
C ASP A 81 -3.62 10.81 -15.86
N ARG A 82 -2.44 10.88 -15.23
CA ARG A 82 -1.11 10.83 -15.87
C ARG A 82 -0.49 9.44 -15.90
N GLN A 83 -1.29 8.38 -15.85
CA GLN A 83 -0.84 6.98 -15.80
C GLN A 83 0.01 6.65 -14.56
N GLU A 84 -0.19 7.39 -13.49
CA GLU A 84 0.44 7.14 -12.18
C GLU A 84 -0.47 6.27 -11.33
N VAL A 85 0.14 5.42 -10.51
CA VAL A 85 -0.59 4.59 -9.55
C VAL A 85 0.23 4.40 -8.27
N ILE A 86 -0.43 4.48 -7.13
CA ILE A 86 0.11 4.09 -5.82
C ILE A 86 -0.76 3.02 -5.18
N PHE A 87 -0.17 2.23 -4.28
CA PHE A 87 -0.83 1.14 -3.57
C PHE A 87 -0.72 1.33 -2.04
N PRO A 88 -1.40 2.31 -1.44
CA PRO A 88 -1.42 2.45 0.01
C PRO A 88 -1.96 1.20 0.68
N PHE A 89 -1.28 0.76 1.74
CA PHE A 89 -1.75 -0.34 2.59
C PHE A 89 -2.47 0.22 3.81
N MET A 90 -3.67 -0.30 4.08
CA MET A 90 -4.48 0.07 5.23
C MET A 90 -4.83 -1.17 6.07
N PRO A 91 -4.62 -1.13 7.39
CA PRO A 91 -4.90 -2.27 8.25
C PRO A 91 -6.39 -2.50 8.49
N THR A 92 -7.24 -1.54 8.13
CA THR A 92 -8.69 -1.57 8.36
C THR A 92 -9.48 -1.03 7.19
N ARG A 93 -10.79 -1.34 7.17
CA ARG A 93 -11.79 -0.80 6.24
C ARG A 93 -12.47 0.48 6.75
N ALA A 94 -12.02 1.05 7.85
CA ALA A 94 -12.67 2.19 8.48
C ALA A 94 -12.89 3.36 7.50
N HIS A 95 -14.02 4.05 7.63
CA HIS A 95 -14.42 5.15 6.72
C HIS A 95 -13.42 6.30 6.70
N GLY A 96 -12.76 6.59 7.84
CA GLY A 96 -11.74 7.63 7.95
C GLY A 96 -10.50 7.41 7.07
N VAL A 97 -10.28 6.18 6.60
CA VAL A 97 -9.14 5.83 5.74
C VAL A 97 -9.20 6.57 4.39
N VAL A 98 -10.38 6.73 3.80
CA VAL A 98 -10.53 7.48 2.53
C VAL A 98 -10.15 8.93 2.74
N HIS A 99 -10.57 9.52 3.84
CA HIS A 99 -10.21 10.89 4.22
C HIS A 99 -8.71 11.07 4.46
N GLU A 100 -8.06 10.09 5.08
CA GLU A 100 -6.62 10.07 5.29
C GLU A 100 -5.84 10.01 3.97
N LEU A 101 -6.35 9.24 2.99
CA LEU A 101 -5.72 9.07 1.69
C LEU A 101 -5.91 10.28 0.78
N LEU A 102 -7.11 10.83 0.72
CA LEU A 102 -7.49 11.88 -0.22
C LEU A 102 -7.36 13.30 0.37
N GLY A 103 -7.43 13.44 1.69
CA GLY A 103 -7.40 14.76 2.34
C GLY A 103 -8.54 15.63 1.82
N SER A 104 -8.20 16.83 1.34
CA SER A 104 -9.12 17.82 0.76
C SER A 104 -9.22 17.74 -0.78
N TYR A 105 -9.04 16.54 -1.37
CA TYR A 105 -9.15 16.38 -2.81
C TYR A 105 -10.56 16.74 -3.29
N ALA A 106 -10.67 17.69 -4.21
CA ALA A 106 -11.93 18.23 -4.72
C ALA A 106 -12.27 17.82 -6.17
N GLY A 107 -11.51 16.88 -6.75
CA GLY A 107 -11.75 16.35 -8.07
C GLY A 107 -12.78 15.20 -8.09
N VAL A 108 -12.92 14.57 -9.24
CA VAL A 108 -13.81 13.42 -9.43
C VAL A 108 -13.13 12.13 -8.96
N VAL A 109 -13.83 11.34 -8.15
CA VAL A 109 -13.37 10.02 -7.69
C VAL A 109 -14.23 8.94 -8.35
N LEU A 110 -13.62 8.12 -9.19
CA LEU A 110 -14.24 6.93 -9.78
C LEU A 110 -14.03 5.73 -8.84
N THR A 111 -15.08 5.04 -8.49
CA THR A 111 -15.05 3.88 -7.59
C THR A 111 -16.05 2.82 -8.05
N ASP A 112 -15.94 1.63 -7.46
CA ASP A 112 -16.87 0.51 -7.66
C ASP A 112 -18.21 0.66 -6.88
N GLY A 113 -18.48 1.84 -6.29
CA GLY A 113 -19.71 2.10 -5.53
C GLY A 113 -19.68 1.66 -4.07
N TYR A 114 -18.50 1.43 -3.50
CA TYR A 114 -18.39 1.12 -2.07
C TYR A 114 -18.84 2.30 -1.19
N PRO A 115 -19.75 2.09 -0.20
CA PRO A 115 -20.40 3.17 0.56
C PRO A 115 -19.48 4.16 1.29
N ALA A 116 -18.20 3.81 1.52
CA ALA A 116 -17.23 4.71 2.14
C ALA A 116 -16.92 5.92 1.24
N TYR A 117 -16.96 5.77 -0.06
CA TYR A 117 -16.71 6.84 -1.03
C TYR A 117 -17.89 7.81 -1.14
N GLU A 118 -19.12 7.29 -1.06
CA GLU A 118 -20.34 8.12 -1.02
C GLU A 118 -20.34 9.05 0.20
N ARG A 119 -19.94 8.53 1.36
CA ARG A 119 -19.83 9.34 2.59
C ARG A 119 -18.74 10.39 2.50
N TYR A 120 -17.61 10.08 1.85
CA TYR A 120 -16.58 11.07 1.59
C TYR A 120 -17.11 12.21 0.72
N ALA A 121 -17.81 11.90 -0.37
CA ALA A 121 -18.40 12.90 -1.27
C ALA A 121 -19.46 13.79 -0.59
N GLN A 122 -20.17 13.29 0.41
CA GLN A 122 -21.18 14.05 1.17
C GLN A 122 -20.57 15.02 2.19
N GLN A 123 -19.30 14.88 2.52
CA GLN A 123 -18.59 15.72 3.49
C GLN A 123 -17.78 16.85 2.84
N MET A 124 -17.68 16.85 1.52
CA MET A 124 -17.02 17.87 0.70
C MET A 124 -18.03 18.93 0.21
#